data_72d247ac2f55f7cff7cad57eb4278c7c
#
_entry.id   72d247ac2f55f7cff7cad57eb4278c7c
#
_cell.length_a   1.000
_cell.length_b   1.000
_cell.length_c   1.000
_cell.angle_alpha   90.00
_cell.angle_beta   90.00
_cell.angle_gamma   90.00
#
_symmetry.space_group_name_H-M   'P 1'
#
loop_
_entity.id
_entity.type
_entity.pdbx_description
1 polymer ?
#
loop_
_entity_poly.entity_id
_entity_poly.type
_entity_poly.pdbx_seq_one_letter_code
_entity_poly.pdbx_strand_id
1 'polypeptide(L)'
;VIVGVLFGLTEARRLRRDREERAALEAVHAMLTPAFADTFLVVQNLRDGAKPTEIQSDPRTLQAVRSVGIVIEGLGYAVFERIVPLRIVDNLVGGNIRVIWRKLRAYVEHERETSGSQKTFEWFQWLAEQLDNYDQGKTSLEKGAHEVYRDWKP
;
A
#
# COMPACT_ATOMS: atom_id res chain seq x y z
N VAL A 1 0.84 23.22 -37.32
CA VAL A 1 0.95 21.78 -37.02
C VAL A 1 1.67 21.53 -35.69
N ILE A 2 2.83 22.14 -35.43
CA ILE A 2 3.62 21.92 -34.18
C ILE A 2 2.85 22.36 -32.94
N VAL A 3 2.12 23.48 -32.98
CA VAL A 3 1.32 23.98 -31.85
C VAL A 3 0.19 23.03 -31.46
N GLY A 4 -0.48 22.42 -32.44
CA GLY A 4 -1.54 21.45 -32.20
C GLY A 4 -1.03 20.15 -31.57
N VAL A 5 0.15 19.69 -31.94
CA VAL A 5 0.79 18.50 -31.33
C VAL A 5 1.22 18.79 -29.89
N LEU A 6 1.79 19.95 -29.62
CA LEU A 6 2.17 20.37 -28.26
C LEU A 6 0.92 20.50 -27.35
N PHE A 7 -0.16 21.09 -27.85
CA PHE A 7 -1.41 21.21 -27.13
C PHE A 7 -2.03 19.84 -26.83
N GLY A 8 -2.07 18.95 -27.83
CA GLY A 8 -2.55 17.57 -27.64
C GLY A 8 -1.74 16.78 -26.61
N LEU A 9 -0.41 16.94 -26.58
CA LEU A 9 0.46 16.29 -25.62
C LEU A 9 0.28 16.83 -24.20
N THR A 10 0.09 18.14 -24.04
CA THR A 10 -0.17 18.74 -22.72
C THR A 10 -1.53 18.31 -22.17
N GLU A 11 -2.56 18.28 -23.01
CA GLU A 11 -3.88 17.82 -22.62
C GLU A 11 -3.91 16.33 -22.28
N ALA A 12 -3.23 15.48 -23.05
CA ALA A 12 -3.10 14.07 -22.76
C ALA A 12 -2.39 13.81 -21.41
N ARG A 13 -1.34 14.59 -21.11
CA ARG A 13 -0.64 14.51 -19.82
C ARG A 13 -1.52 14.94 -18.65
N ARG A 14 -2.33 16.00 -18.84
CA ARG A 14 -3.27 16.49 -17.84
C ARG A 14 -4.35 15.46 -17.54
N LEU A 15 -4.99 14.90 -18.57
CA LEU A 15 -6.00 13.86 -18.43
C LEU A 15 -5.47 12.60 -17.75
N ARG A 16 -4.23 12.21 -18.05
CA ARG A 16 -3.58 11.08 -17.40
C ARG A 16 -3.38 11.37 -15.91
N ARG A 17 -2.86 12.53 -15.56
CA ARG A 17 -2.65 12.95 -14.17
C ARG A 17 -3.94 12.98 -13.38
N ASP A 18 -5.02 13.54 -13.93
CA ASP A 18 -6.33 13.58 -13.30
C ASP A 18 -6.89 12.17 -13.02
N ARG A 19 -6.66 11.21 -13.94
CA ARG A 19 -7.04 9.80 -13.75
C ARG A 19 -6.22 9.15 -12.63
N GLU A 20 -4.91 9.35 -12.61
CA GLU A 20 -4.00 8.82 -11.58
C GLU A 20 -4.38 9.35 -10.19
N GLU A 21 -4.70 10.64 -10.08
CA GLU A 21 -5.13 11.26 -8.82
C GLU A 21 -6.48 10.71 -8.34
N ARG A 22 -7.45 10.53 -9.24
CA ARG A 22 -8.75 9.92 -8.89
C ARG A 22 -8.60 8.46 -8.44
N ALA A 23 -7.86 7.66 -9.18
CA ALA A 23 -7.62 6.27 -8.82
C ALA A 23 -6.91 6.13 -7.47
N ALA A 24 -5.96 7.03 -7.19
CA ALA A 24 -5.28 7.07 -5.89
C ALA A 24 -6.23 7.44 -4.75
N LEU A 25 -7.10 8.44 -4.96
CA LEU A 25 -8.11 8.84 -3.97
C LEU A 25 -9.12 7.71 -3.71
N GLU A 26 -9.57 7.02 -4.73
CA GLU A 26 -10.48 5.87 -4.59
C GLU A 26 -9.83 4.72 -3.82
N ALA A 27 -8.57 4.38 -4.13
CA ALA A 27 -7.82 3.35 -3.43
C ALA A 27 -7.63 3.69 -1.94
N VAL A 28 -7.31 4.95 -1.63
CA VAL A 28 -7.18 5.42 -0.26
C VAL A 28 -8.54 5.47 0.45
N HIS A 29 -9.59 5.85 -0.25
CA HIS A 29 -10.95 5.91 0.31
C HIS A 29 -11.40 4.54 0.84
N ALA A 30 -11.06 3.46 0.14
CA ALA A 30 -11.34 2.10 0.60
C ALA A 30 -10.68 1.79 1.96
N MET A 31 -9.53 2.42 2.25
CA MET A 31 -8.79 2.27 3.51
C MET A 31 -9.27 3.23 4.62
N LEU A 32 -10.08 4.22 4.29
CA LEU A 32 -10.61 5.23 5.24
C LEU A 32 -11.98 4.87 5.81
N THR A 33 -12.53 3.72 5.47
CA THR A 33 -13.82 3.29 6.03
C THR A 33 -13.67 2.90 7.51
N PRO A 34 -14.65 3.20 8.39
CA PRO A 34 -14.60 2.79 9.79
C PRO A 34 -14.39 1.28 9.96
N ALA A 35 -15.04 0.47 9.14
CA ALA A 35 -14.91 -0.98 9.17
C ALA A 35 -13.47 -1.45 8.84
N PHE A 36 -12.79 -0.79 7.90
CA PHE A 36 -11.40 -1.09 7.63
C PHE A 36 -10.49 -0.62 8.77
N ALA A 37 -10.75 0.56 9.34
CA ALA A 37 -9.97 1.09 10.45
C ALA A 37 -10.00 0.15 11.67
N ASP A 38 -11.17 -0.38 12.05
CA ASP A 38 -11.30 -1.35 13.13
C ASP A 38 -10.52 -2.64 12.84
N THR A 39 -10.61 -3.14 11.62
CA THR A 39 -9.91 -4.33 11.16
C THR A 39 -8.39 -4.09 11.14
N PHE A 40 -7.96 -2.93 10.68
CA PHE A 40 -6.57 -2.52 10.63
C PHE A 40 -5.94 -2.43 12.03
N LEU A 41 -6.67 -1.88 13.02
CA LEU A 41 -6.22 -1.81 14.39
C LEU A 41 -5.95 -3.20 15.01
N VAL A 42 -6.78 -4.20 14.69
CA VAL A 42 -6.55 -5.59 15.14
C VAL A 42 -5.19 -6.09 14.63
N VAL A 43 -4.90 -5.89 13.34
CA VAL A 43 -3.63 -6.32 12.74
C VAL A 43 -2.46 -5.48 13.25
N GLN A 44 -2.66 -4.17 13.44
CA GLN A 44 -1.62 -3.28 13.96
C GLN A 44 -1.18 -3.65 15.38
N ASN A 45 -2.05 -4.21 16.20
CA ASN A 45 -1.75 -4.66 17.56
C ASN A 45 -1.01 -6.00 17.62
N LEU A 46 -0.87 -6.72 16.51
CA LEU A 46 -0.01 -7.90 16.46
C LEU A 46 1.46 -7.49 16.67
N ARG A 47 2.25 -8.41 17.24
CA ARG A 47 3.71 -8.23 17.29
C ARG A 47 4.32 -8.43 15.90
N ASP A 48 5.52 -7.89 15.69
CA ASP A 48 6.29 -8.18 14.49
C ASP A 48 6.63 -9.67 14.43
N GLY A 49 6.42 -10.31 13.28
CA GLY A 49 6.60 -11.74 13.11
C GLY A 49 5.60 -12.58 13.93
N ALA A 50 4.35 -12.13 14.07
CA ALA A 50 3.30 -12.89 14.75
C ALA A 50 3.23 -14.33 14.22
N LYS A 51 3.14 -15.31 15.14
CA LYS A 51 3.12 -16.72 14.76
C LYS A 51 1.81 -17.06 14.03
N PRO A 52 1.87 -17.91 12.99
CA PRO A 52 0.67 -18.36 12.29
C PRO A 52 -0.41 -18.92 13.22
N THR A 53 0.00 -19.69 14.23
CA THR A 53 -0.89 -20.29 15.24
C THR A 53 -1.62 -19.22 16.08
N GLU A 54 -0.99 -18.09 16.38
CA GLU A 54 -1.63 -16.98 17.13
C GLU A 54 -2.74 -16.35 16.29
N ILE A 55 -2.49 -16.16 14.99
CA ILE A 55 -3.46 -15.58 14.06
C ILE A 55 -4.61 -16.56 13.81
N GLN A 56 -4.31 -17.83 13.59
CA GLN A 56 -5.31 -18.85 13.26
C GLN A 56 -6.20 -19.26 14.45
N SER A 57 -5.69 -19.13 15.68
CA SER A 57 -6.44 -19.50 16.89
C SER A 57 -7.54 -18.51 17.26
N ASP A 58 -7.47 -17.28 16.79
CA ASP A 58 -8.51 -16.26 17.00
C ASP A 58 -9.22 -15.92 15.68
N PRO A 59 -10.51 -16.31 15.54
CA PRO A 59 -11.27 -16.06 14.31
C PRO A 59 -11.35 -14.57 13.92
N ARG A 60 -11.41 -13.67 14.92
CA ARG A 60 -11.44 -12.23 14.68
C ARG A 60 -10.13 -11.73 14.08
N THR A 61 -9.02 -12.14 14.65
CA THR A 61 -7.68 -11.82 14.14
C THR A 61 -7.46 -12.39 12.74
N LEU A 62 -7.84 -13.64 12.50
CA LEU A 62 -7.73 -14.27 11.19
C LEU A 62 -8.56 -13.53 10.13
N GLN A 63 -9.80 -13.15 10.46
CA GLN A 63 -10.65 -12.37 9.57
C GLN A 63 -10.02 -11.00 9.28
N ALA A 64 -9.51 -10.33 10.32
CA ALA A 64 -8.85 -9.03 10.17
C ALA A 64 -7.62 -9.10 9.26
N VAL A 65 -6.76 -10.10 9.45
CA VAL A 65 -5.58 -10.34 8.61
C VAL A 65 -5.97 -10.55 7.15
N ARG A 66 -6.98 -11.38 6.90
CA ARG A 66 -7.47 -11.64 5.54
C ARG A 66 -8.05 -10.37 4.90
N SER A 67 -8.86 -9.62 5.62
CA SER A 67 -9.48 -8.39 5.10
C SER A 67 -8.44 -7.33 4.77
N VAL A 68 -7.48 -7.07 5.66
CA VAL A 68 -6.39 -6.12 5.42
C VAL A 68 -5.51 -6.61 4.28
N GLY A 69 -5.17 -7.90 4.26
CA GLY A 69 -4.36 -8.51 3.21
C GLY A 69 -4.97 -8.33 1.83
N ILE A 70 -6.28 -8.61 1.66
CA ILE A 70 -6.98 -8.46 0.37
C ILE A 70 -6.98 -7.01 -0.12
N VAL A 71 -7.19 -6.04 0.77
CA VAL A 71 -7.17 -4.62 0.38
C VAL A 71 -5.78 -4.19 -0.08
N ILE A 72 -4.73 -4.57 0.65
CA ILE A 72 -3.35 -4.23 0.28
C ILE A 72 -2.91 -5.00 -0.97
N GLU A 73 -3.35 -6.24 -1.14
CA GLU A 73 -3.15 -7.05 -2.35
C GLU A 73 -3.69 -6.33 -3.59
N GLY A 74 -4.93 -5.86 -3.54
CA GLY A 74 -5.55 -5.09 -4.62
C GLY A 74 -4.80 -3.79 -4.91
N LEU A 75 -4.34 -3.08 -3.87
CA LEU A 75 -3.53 -1.88 -4.01
C LEU A 75 -2.18 -2.19 -4.66
N GLY A 76 -1.53 -3.29 -4.28
CA GLY A 76 -0.26 -3.74 -4.87
C GLY A 76 -0.40 -4.01 -6.37
N TYR A 77 -1.46 -4.71 -6.76
CA TYR A 77 -1.77 -4.95 -8.16
C TYR A 77 -2.05 -3.64 -8.93
N ALA A 78 -2.81 -2.70 -8.34
CA ALA A 78 -3.08 -1.41 -8.95
C ALA A 78 -1.81 -0.57 -9.16
N VAL A 79 -0.83 -0.67 -8.25
CA VAL A 79 0.49 -0.03 -8.41
C VAL A 79 1.28 -0.71 -9.52
N PHE A 80 1.30 -2.04 -9.57
CA PHE A 80 1.97 -2.82 -10.63
C PHE A 80 1.44 -2.44 -12.02
N GLU A 81 0.12 -2.37 -12.18
CA GLU A 81 -0.56 -1.94 -13.42
C GLU A 81 -0.43 -0.44 -13.70
N ARG A 82 0.27 0.31 -12.84
CA ARG A 82 0.45 1.77 -12.97
C ARG A 82 -0.87 2.56 -12.98
N ILE A 83 -1.93 2.00 -12.40
CA ILE A 83 -3.21 2.68 -12.15
C ILE A 83 -3.01 3.69 -11.02
N VAL A 84 -2.31 3.28 -9.96
CA VAL A 84 -1.98 4.11 -8.80
C VAL A 84 -0.47 4.33 -8.74
N PRO A 85 0.03 5.58 -8.76
CA PRO A 85 1.46 5.83 -8.64
C PRO A 85 2.02 5.41 -7.27
N LEU A 86 3.14 4.68 -7.25
CA LEU A 86 3.82 4.24 -6.01
C LEU A 86 4.11 5.40 -5.06
N ARG A 87 4.50 6.56 -5.60
CA ARG A 87 4.76 7.78 -4.82
C ARG A 87 3.56 8.21 -3.98
N ILE A 88 2.35 8.08 -4.51
CA ILE A 88 1.13 8.46 -3.78
C ILE A 88 0.87 7.45 -2.66
N VAL A 89 1.01 6.16 -2.93
CA VAL A 89 0.86 5.10 -1.92
C VAL A 89 1.88 5.29 -0.80
N ASP A 90 3.15 5.54 -1.14
CA ASP A 90 4.21 5.77 -0.18
C ASP A 90 3.88 6.94 0.76
N ASN A 91 3.48 8.08 0.20
CA ASN A 91 3.17 9.28 0.98
C ASN A 91 1.94 9.14 1.89
N LEU A 92 0.94 8.35 1.48
CA LEU A 92 -0.32 8.24 2.23
C LEU A 92 -0.32 7.08 3.22
N VAL A 93 0.15 5.91 2.82
CA VAL A 93 -0.01 4.66 3.58
C VAL A 93 1.23 3.78 3.61
N GLY A 94 2.32 4.16 2.94
CA GLY A 94 3.52 3.33 2.78
C GLY A 94 4.11 2.87 4.10
N GLY A 95 4.20 3.75 5.10
CA GLY A 95 4.66 3.39 6.44
C GLY A 95 3.82 2.30 7.10
N ASN A 96 2.49 2.41 6.97
CA ASN A 96 1.56 1.42 7.51
C ASN A 96 1.70 0.07 6.79
N ILE A 97 1.83 0.06 5.47
CA ILE A 97 1.99 -1.18 4.69
C ILE A 97 3.26 -1.91 5.11
N ARG A 98 4.39 -1.22 5.28
CA ARG A 98 5.65 -1.81 5.77
C ARG A 98 5.50 -2.42 7.16
N VAL A 99 4.84 -1.69 8.08
CA VAL A 99 4.59 -2.19 9.45
C VAL A 99 3.74 -3.45 9.41
N ILE A 100 2.65 -3.45 8.66
CA ILE A 100 1.76 -4.62 8.56
C ILE A 100 2.49 -5.81 7.90
N TRP A 101 3.29 -5.57 6.85
CA TRP A 101 4.06 -6.64 6.23
C TRP A 101 5.02 -7.33 7.22
N ARG A 102 5.77 -6.56 8.03
CA ARG A 102 6.64 -7.14 9.06
C ARG A 102 5.90 -8.02 10.06
N LYS A 103 4.65 -7.69 10.37
CA LYS A 103 3.81 -8.47 11.29
C LYS A 103 3.30 -9.75 10.67
N LEU A 104 2.92 -9.72 9.39
CA LEU A 104 2.21 -10.79 8.71
C LEU A 104 3.11 -11.72 7.89
N ARG A 105 4.35 -11.34 7.61
CA ARG A 105 5.25 -12.10 6.73
C ARG A 105 5.31 -13.59 7.10
N ALA A 106 5.54 -13.91 8.38
CA ALA A 106 5.63 -15.31 8.83
C ALA A 106 4.32 -16.09 8.63
N TYR A 107 3.17 -15.43 8.82
CA TYR A 107 1.87 -16.01 8.52
C TYR A 107 1.69 -16.27 7.02
N VAL A 108 2.05 -15.33 6.17
CA VAL A 108 1.92 -15.48 4.71
C VAL A 108 2.82 -16.60 4.18
N GLU A 109 4.07 -16.67 4.65
CA GLU A 109 5.00 -17.73 4.30
C GLU A 109 4.44 -19.12 4.69
N HIS A 110 3.89 -19.24 5.90
CA HIS A 110 3.24 -20.46 6.36
C HIS A 110 2.01 -20.86 5.52
N GLU A 111 1.14 -19.90 5.18
CA GLU A 111 -0.03 -20.14 4.33
C GLU A 111 0.38 -20.64 2.93
N ARG A 112 1.45 -20.09 2.37
CA ARG A 112 1.99 -20.54 1.08
C ARG A 112 2.51 -21.97 1.13
N GLU A 113 3.25 -22.31 2.18
CA GLU A 113 3.77 -23.65 2.41
C GLU A 113 2.62 -24.66 2.58
N THR A 114 1.62 -24.32 3.38
CA THR A 114 0.50 -25.20 3.71
C THR A 114 -0.46 -25.39 2.53
N SER A 115 -0.73 -24.32 1.78
CA SER A 115 -1.65 -24.37 0.62
C SER A 115 -0.97 -24.82 -0.68
N GLY A 116 0.36 -24.81 -0.74
CA GLY A 116 1.13 -25.01 -1.96
C GLY A 116 1.02 -23.87 -2.98
N SER A 117 0.41 -22.75 -2.62
CA SER A 117 0.17 -21.61 -3.50
C SER A 117 1.07 -20.43 -3.17
N GLN A 118 1.98 -20.10 -4.07
CA GLN A 118 2.84 -18.91 -3.93
C GLN A 118 2.09 -17.58 -4.17
N LYS A 119 0.82 -17.65 -4.61
CA LYS A 119 0.02 -16.45 -4.92
C LYS A 119 -0.65 -15.80 -3.72
N THR A 120 -0.59 -16.41 -2.54
CA THR A 120 -1.17 -15.84 -1.33
C THR A 120 -0.45 -14.54 -0.98
N PHE A 121 -1.14 -13.42 -1.12
CA PHE A 121 -0.64 -12.07 -0.86
C PHE A 121 0.68 -11.73 -1.60
N GLU A 122 0.78 -12.15 -2.87
CA GLU A 122 1.97 -11.91 -3.71
C GLU A 122 2.16 -10.43 -4.02
N TRP A 123 1.08 -9.71 -4.31
CA TRP A 123 1.11 -8.28 -4.61
C TRP A 123 1.30 -7.42 -3.36
N PHE A 124 0.82 -7.89 -2.20
CA PHE A 124 1.11 -7.24 -0.93
C PHE A 124 2.61 -7.29 -0.61
N GLN A 125 3.22 -8.48 -0.74
CA GLN A 125 4.68 -8.61 -0.55
C GLN A 125 5.44 -7.73 -1.53
N TRP A 126 5.11 -7.84 -2.81
CA TRP A 126 5.74 -7.05 -3.86
C TRP A 126 5.65 -5.54 -3.55
N LEU A 127 4.47 -5.06 -3.16
CA LEU A 127 4.27 -3.65 -2.82
C LEU A 127 5.13 -3.22 -1.63
N ALA A 128 5.19 -4.03 -0.56
CA ALA A 128 6.02 -3.74 0.60
C ALA A 128 7.51 -3.63 0.22
N GLU A 129 8.00 -4.55 -0.61
CA GLU A 129 9.37 -4.54 -1.14
C GLU A 129 9.65 -3.33 -2.04
N GLN A 130 8.69 -2.94 -2.91
CA GLN A 130 8.83 -1.74 -3.73
C GLN A 130 8.88 -0.47 -2.89
N LEU A 131 8.07 -0.39 -1.84
CA LEU A 131 8.08 0.73 -0.90
C LEU A 131 9.43 0.84 -0.16
N ASP A 132 9.99 -0.28 0.31
CA ASP A 132 11.31 -0.32 0.95
C ASP A 132 12.42 0.14 -0.02
N ASN A 133 12.40 -0.36 -1.26
CA ASN A 133 13.36 0.04 -2.29
C ASN A 133 13.22 1.52 -2.67
N TYR A 134 11.99 2.03 -2.72
CA TYR A 134 11.72 3.44 -3.03
C TYR A 134 12.28 4.37 -1.95
N ASP A 135 12.19 3.97 -0.69
CA ASP A 135 12.74 4.73 0.42
C ASP A 135 14.26 4.73 0.47
N GLN A 136 14.91 3.60 0.14
CA GLN A 136 16.39 3.53 0.08
C GLN A 136 16.98 4.51 -0.94
N GLY A 137 16.22 4.92 -1.93
CA GLY A 137 16.59 5.96 -2.91
C GLY A 137 16.43 7.40 -2.42
N LYS A 138 15.80 7.62 -1.26
CA LYS A 138 15.55 8.96 -0.71
C LYS A 138 16.55 9.28 0.40
N THR A 139 17.27 10.39 0.25
CA THR A 139 18.29 10.88 1.21
C THR A 139 17.68 11.43 2.52
N SER A 140 16.37 11.50 2.68
CA SER A 140 15.68 12.19 3.77
C SER A 140 14.70 11.34 4.56
N LEU A 141 14.99 10.03 4.73
CA LEU A 141 14.11 9.09 5.45
C LEU A 141 13.84 9.41 6.93
N GLU A 142 14.63 10.28 7.53
CA GLU A 142 14.56 10.60 8.95
C GLU A 142 13.58 11.75 9.28
N LYS A 143 13.07 12.47 8.27
CA LYS A 143 12.23 13.65 8.50
C LYS A 143 10.81 13.44 8.00
N GLY A 144 9.85 13.63 8.88
CA GLY A 144 8.43 13.60 8.53
C GLY A 144 8.02 14.83 7.69
N ALA A 145 6.87 14.71 7.00
CA ALA A 145 6.34 15.80 6.16
C ALA A 145 6.21 17.14 6.91
N HIS A 146 5.90 17.10 8.20
CA HIS A 146 5.79 18.28 9.07
C HIS A 146 7.12 19.03 9.23
N GLU A 147 8.26 18.37 9.04
CA GLU A 147 9.57 19.01 9.06
C GLU A 147 10.01 19.46 7.67
N VAL A 148 9.82 18.57 6.68
CA VAL A 148 10.25 18.80 5.29
C VAL A 148 9.48 19.95 4.65
N TYR A 149 8.18 20.04 4.93
CA TYR A 149 7.26 21.01 4.32
C TYR A 149 6.78 22.09 5.31
N ARG A 150 7.57 22.39 6.34
CA ARG A 150 7.20 23.38 7.36
C ARG A 150 6.82 24.75 6.76
N ASP A 151 7.51 25.15 5.71
CA ASP A 151 7.34 26.44 5.05
C ASP A 151 6.51 26.34 3.75
N TRP A 152 5.77 25.22 3.57
CA TRP A 152 4.91 25.02 2.40
C TRP A 152 3.82 26.10 2.34
N LYS A 153 3.66 26.70 1.15
CA LYS A 153 2.59 27.65 0.85
C LYS A 153 1.76 27.13 -0.30
N PRO A 154 0.40 27.30 -0.30
CA PRO A 154 -0.47 26.87 -1.38
C PRO A 154 -0.20 27.62 -2.69
#